data_54549f9cf70de62224cecec4e26fc3df
#
_entry.id   54549f9cf70de62224cecec4e26fc3df
#
_cell.length_a   1.000
_cell.length_b   1.000
_cell.length_c   1.000
_cell.angle_alpha   90.00
_cell.angle_beta   90.00
_cell.angle_gamma   90.00
#
_symmetry.space_group_name_H-M   'P 1'
#
loop_
_entity.id
_entity.type
_entity.pdbx_description
1 polymer ?
#
loop_
_entity_poly.entity_id
_entity_poly.type
_entity_poly.pdbx_seq_one_letter_code
_entity_poly.pdbx_strand_id
1 'polypeptide(L)'
;MKAILCDKRSLAMPLPAIRLIADSAIGRQREPYWLDTDSGLSYTALICPCYRVGRLGKNIDRKFAARYIDALTPAAVILPSEYAAAPMEAPEIFFASTNALIPGDDTEFAEAAIHTIEAAGKRLEFQAGDFIGEAVARLTGYMTIKNGDRLIDCSHAIAVQLCPRGTVEATLDGLTVLKFKAH
;
A
#
# COMPACT_ATOMS: atom_id res chain seq x y z
N MET A 1 -2.37 7.33 -13.25
CA MET A 1 -1.73 6.59 -12.15
C MET A 1 -2.75 5.62 -11.57
N LYS A 2 -2.35 4.49 -11.03
CA LYS A 2 -3.18 3.56 -10.25
C LYS A 2 -2.35 2.96 -9.15
N ALA A 3 -3.00 2.46 -8.09
CA ALA A 3 -2.33 1.61 -7.13
C ALA A 3 -2.92 0.20 -7.19
N ILE A 4 -2.08 -0.80 -6.97
CA ILE A 4 -2.41 -2.21 -7.06
C ILE A 4 -2.09 -2.82 -5.69
N LEU A 5 -3.14 -3.20 -4.97
CA LEU A 5 -3.04 -3.91 -3.69
C LEU A 5 -3.07 -5.41 -3.96
N CYS A 6 -2.12 -6.13 -3.41
CA CYS A 6 -2.07 -7.58 -3.42
C CYS A 6 -1.25 -8.11 -2.24
N ASP A 7 -1.38 -9.39 -1.98
CA ASP A 7 -0.58 -10.10 -0.99
C ASP A 7 0.14 -11.30 -1.62
N LYS A 8 1.09 -11.89 -0.91
CA LYS A 8 1.85 -13.05 -1.38
C LYS A 8 0.94 -14.24 -1.69
N ARG A 9 -0.14 -14.42 -0.92
CA ARG A 9 -1.10 -15.52 -1.13
C ARG A 9 -1.88 -15.32 -2.42
N SER A 10 -2.40 -14.13 -2.66
CA SER A 10 -3.14 -13.81 -3.89
C SER A 10 -2.26 -13.89 -5.14
N LEU A 11 -1.00 -13.45 -5.03
CA LEU A 11 -0.03 -13.58 -6.12
C LEU A 11 0.33 -15.04 -6.44
N ALA A 12 0.33 -15.95 -5.46
CA ALA A 12 0.62 -17.37 -5.66
C ALA A 12 -0.51 -18.15 -6.33
N MET A 13 -1.72 -17.58 -6.42
CA MET A 13 -2.86 -18.23 -7.10
C MET A 13 -2.60 -18.38 -8.60
N PRO A 14 -3.18 -19.40 -9.28
CA PRO A 14 -3.07 -19.55 -10.75
C PRO A 14 -3.43 -18.27 -11.49
N LEU A 15 -4.51 -17.59 -11.08
CA LEU A 15 -4.88 -16.25 -11.51
C LEU A 15 -4.73 -15.31 -10.31
N PRO A 16 -3.80 -14.34 -10.36
CA PRO A 16 -3.59 -13.43 -9.23
C PRO A 16 -4.85 -12.62 -8.90
N ALA A 17 -5.21 -12.58 -7.62
CA ALA A 17 -6.25 -11.68 -7.14
C ALA A 17 -5.61 -10.34 -6.73
N ILE A 18 -6.21 -9.24 -7.15
CA ILE A 18 -5.75 -7.88 -6.84
C ILE A 18 -6.92 -6.98 -6.49
N ARG A 19 -6.62 -5.84 -5.84
CA ARG A 19 -7.54 -4.70 -5.74
C ARG A 19 -6.91 -3.51 -6.45
N LEU A 20 -7.69 -2.84 -7.29
CA LEU A 20 -7.24 -1.64 -7.98
C LEU A 20 -7.77 -0.41 -7.26
N ILE A 21 -6.86 0.49 -6.95
CA ILE A 21 -7.17 1.80 -6.38
C ILE A 21 -6.95 2.84 -7.47
N ALA A 22 -8.01 3.52 -7.87
CA ALA A 22 -7.97 4.53 -8.90
C ALA A 22 -7.17 5.76 -8.43
N ASP A 23 -6.64 6.53 -9.38
CA ASP A 23 -5.92 7.78 -9.11
C ASP A 23 -6.73 8.75 -8.25
N SER A 24 -8.04 8.86 -8.49
CA SER A 24 -8.96 9.70 -7.73
C SER A 24 -9.17 9.25 -6.27
N ALA A 25 -8.83 8.02 -5.94
CA ALA A 25 -8.93 7.47 -4.59
C ALA A 25 -7.60 7.52 -3.82
N ILE A 26 -6.53 8.04 -4.44
CA ILE A 26 -5.23 8.24 -3.81
C ILE A 26 -5.19 9.64 -3.20
N GLY A 27 -5.20 9.69 -1.89
CA GLY A 27 -5.09 10.91 -1.10
C GLY A 27 -3.65 11.40 -0.96
N ARG A 28 -3.50 12.52 -0.29
CA ARG A 28 -2.19 13.11 0.02
C ARG A 28 -1.99 13.14 1.52
N GLN A 29 -0.78 12.79 1.95
CA GLN A 29 -0.41 13.01 3.35
C GLN A 29 -0.50 14.51 3.69
N ARG A 30 -0.70 14.82 4.97
CA ARG A 30 -0.94 16.16 5.50
C ARG A 30 -2.29 16.78 5.16
N GLU A 31 -3.09 16.17 4.26
CA GLU A 31 -4.49 16.48 4.11
C GLU A 31 -5.32 15.72 5.16
N PRO A 32 -6.40 16.31 5.69
CA PRO A 32 -7.25 15.60 6.66
C PRO A 32 -7.99 14.45 5.99
N TYR A 33 -8.07 13.32 6.67
CA TYR A 33 -8.98 12.24 6.32
C TYR A 33 -10.30 12.42 7.07
N TRP A 34 -11.38 12.56 6.33
CA TRP A 34 -12.71 12.72 6.93
C TRP A 34 -13.36 11.36 7.14
N LEU A 35 -13.60 11.03 8.43
CA LEU A 35 -14.32 9.82 8.80
C LEU A 35 -15.79 9.97 8.47
N ASP A 36 -16.38 8.96 7.84
CA ASP A 36 -17.84 8.86 7.69
C ASP A 36 -18.44 8.35 9.02
N THR A 37 -18.74 9.30 9.91
CA THR A 37 -19.34 8.98 11.22
C THR A 37 -20.81 8.59 11.12
N ASP A 38 -21.49 8.95 10.04
CA ASP A 38 -22.92 8.70 9.86
C ASP A 38 -23.20 7.26 9.40
N SER A 39 -22.21 6.60 8.79
CA SER A 39 -22.32 5.20 8.38
C SER A 39 -22.36 4.21 9.55
N GLY A 40 -21.96 4.64 10.75
CA GLY A 40 -21.78 3.74 11.92
C GLY A 40 -20.60 2.78 11.79
N LEU A 41 -19.78 2.91 10.74
CA LEU A 41 -18.59 2.11 10.52
C LEU A 41 -17.42 2.65 11.33
N SER A 42 -16.62 1.76 11.86
CA SER A 42 -15.27 2.08 12.35
C SER A 42 -14.26 1.80 11.25
N TYR A 43 -13.19 2.61 11.17
CA TYR A 43 -12.17 2.50 10.13
C TYR A 43 -10.81 2.19 10.71
N THR A 44 -10.03 1.44 9.94
CA THR A 44 -8.64 1.08 10.24
C THR A 44 -7.76 1.47 9.06
N ALA A 45 -6.64 2.12 9.35
CA ALA A 45 -5.54 2.31 8.41
C ALA A 45 -4.60 1.10 8.51
N LEU A 46 -4.44 0.38 7.40
CA LEU A 46 -3.43 -0.67 7.24
C LEU A 46 -2.17 -0.02 6.69
N ILE A 47 -1.14 0.06 7.51
CA ILE A 47 0.16 0.62 7.09
C ILE A 47 0.96 -0.50 6.42
N CYS A 48 1.12 -0.38 5.11
CA CYS A 48 1.73 -1.38 4.24
C CYS A 48 2.97 -0.84 3.52
N PRO A 49 3.95 -1.69 3.15
CA PRO A 49 4.97 -1.33 2.17
C PRO A 49 4.32 -0.95 0.83
N CYS A 50 4.75 0.16 0.26
CA CYS A 50 4.23 0.70 -1.00
C CYS A 50 5.40 1.08 -1.91
N TYR A 51 5.44 0.51 -3.10
CA TYR A 51 6.53 0.64 -4.06
C TYR A 51 6.07 1.46 -5.25
N ARG A 52 6.84 2.49 -5.65
CA ARG A 52 6.55 3.28 -6.83
C ARG A 52 7.22 2.67 -8.06
N VAL A 53 6.44 2.54 -9.12
CA VAL A 53 6.94 2.13 -10.43
C VAL A 53 7.60 3.32 -11.12
N GLY A 54 8.87 3.21 -11.49
CA GLY A 54 9.64 4.25 -12.16
C GLY A 54 9.71 4.09 -13.68
N ARG A 55 9.25 2.96 -14.23
CA ARG A 55 9.35 2.64 -15.66
C ARG A 55 8.13 1.92 -16.17
N LEU A 56 7.78 2.19 -17.44
CA LEU A 56 6.75 1.43 -18.16
C LEU A 56 7.24 -0.01 -18.42
N GLY A 57 6.39 -1.01 -18.13
CA GLY A 57 6.73 -2.40 -18.35
C GLY A 57 5.54 -3.33 -18.56
N LYS A 58 5.79 -4.39 -19.34
CA LYS A 58 4.87 -5.49 -19.66
C LYS A 58 5.69 -6.76 -19.83
N ASN A 59 5.19 -7.91 -19.35
CA ASN A 59 5.85 -9.22 -19.43
C ASN A 59 7.28 -9.18 -18.87
N ILE A 60 7.44 -8.64 -17.66
CA ILE A 60 8.73 -8.48 -17.01
C ILE A 60 9.13 -9.79 -16.32
N ASP A 61 10.33 -10.29 -16.61
CA ASP A 61 10.91 -11.42 -15.88
C ASP A 61 11.24 -11.02 -14.43
N ARG A 62 11.01 -11.95 -13.49
CA ARG A 62 11.26 -11.76 -12.05
C ARG A 62 12.66 -11.19 -11.74
N LYS A 63 13.71 -11.66 -12.41
CA LYS A 63 15.11 -11.21 -12.22
C LYS A 63 15.35 -9.74 -12.60
N PHE A 64 14.41 -9.12 -13.32
CA PHE A 64 14.52 -7.72 -13.74
C PHE A 64 13.52 -6.81 -13.01
N ALA A 65 12.68 -7.35 -12.16
CA ALA A 65 11.58 -6.65 -11.52
C ALA A 65 12.02 -5.39 -10.76
N ALA A 66 13.08 -5.49 -9.97
CA ALA A 66 13.63 -4.39 -9.16
C ALA A 66 14.00 -3.15 -9.99
N ARG A 67 14.40 -3.33 -11.26
CA ARG A 67 14.77 -2.21 -12.16
C ARG A 67 13.59 -1.30 -12.54
N TYR A 68 12.35 -1.75 -12.25
CA TYR A 68 11.12 -1.03 -12.53
C TYR A 68 10.60 -0.26 -11.33
N ILE A 69 11.22 -0.42 -10.18
CA ILE A 69 10.86 0.28 -8.93
C ILE A 69 11.91 1.34 -8.65
N ASP A 70 11.48 2.55 -8.33
CA ASP A 70 12.36 3.68 -8.05
C ASP A 70 12.18 4.27 -6.64
N ALA A 71 11.11 3.91 -5.94
CA ALA A 71 10.91 4.39 -4.58
C ALA A 71 10.11 3.40 -3.72
N LEU A 72 10.29 3.54 -2.40
CA LEU A 72 9.60 2.82 -1.35
C LEU A 72 9.05 3.83 -0.32
N THR A 73 7.85 3.58 0.19
CA THR A 73 7.26 4.34 1.29
C THR A 73 6.25 3.47 2.04
N PRO A 74 5.96 3.69 3.33
CA PRO A 74 4.74 3.17 3.92
C PRO A 74 3.53 3.90 3.34
N ALA A 75 2.44 3.17 3.14
CA ALA A 75 1.16 3.75 2.73
C ALA A 75 0.04 3.25 3.64
N ALA A 76 -0.93 4.11 3.93
CA ALA A 76 -2.13 3.75 4.65
C ALA A 76 -3.22 3.35 3.66
N VAL A 77 -3.65 2.09 3.69
CA VAL A 77 -4.87 1.61 3.04
C VAL A 77 -5.99 1.70 4.06
N ILE A 78 -7.03 2.48 3.79
CA ILE A 78 -8.09 2.75 4.75
C ILE A 78 -9.33 1.92 4.41
N LEU A 79 -9.75 1.09 5.36
CA LEU A 79 -10.87 0.16 5.20
C LEU A 79 -11.74 0.16 6.47
N PRO A 80 -13.02 -0.25 6.37
CA PRO A 80 -13.80 -0.59 7.56
C PRO A 80 -13.06 -1.66 8.38
N SER A 81 -13.09 -1.51 9.70
CA SER A 81 -12.27 -2.31 10.62
C SER A 81 -12.55 -3.81 10.56
N GLU A 82 -13.75 -4.20 10.13
CA GLU A 82 -14.11 -5.60 9.90
C GLU A 82 -13.26 -6.30 8.83
N TYR A 83 -12.73 -5.54 7.85
CA TYR A 83 -11.87 -6.06 6.78
C TYR A 83 -10.37 -5.93 7.06
N ALA A 84 -9.97 -5.38 8.21
CA ALA A 84 -8.56 -5.14 8.52
C ALA A 84 -7.72 -6.42 8.54
N ALA A 85 -8.28 -7.55 8.94
CA ALA A 85 -7.60 -8.85 8.96
C ALA A 85 -7.56 -9.55 7.59
N ALA A 86 -8.48 -9.19 6.68
CA ALA A 86 -8.61 -9.80 5.36
C ALA A 86 -8.90 -8.72 4.30
N PRO A 87 -7.96 -7.81 4.02
CA PRO A 87 -8.21 -6.65 3.17
C PRO A 87 -8.60 -7.03 1.74
N MET A 88 -8.15 -8.18 1.27
CA MET A 88 -8.51 -8.69 -0.07
C MET A 88 -9.97 -9.15 -0.18
N GLU A 89 -10.70 -9.29 0.94
CA GLU A 89 -12.12 -9.65 0.98
C GLU A 89 -13.05 -8.42 1.05
N ALA A 90 -12.47 -7.22 1.27
CA ALA A 90 -13.25 -5.99 1.33
C ALA A 90 -13.96 -5.70 0.00
N PRO A 91 -15.21 -5.17 0.03
CA PRO A 91 -15.91 -4.73 -1.17
C PRO A 91 -15.13 -3.68 -1.95
N GLU A 92 -15.21 -3.75 -3.28
CA GLU A 92 -14.46 -2.87 -4.20
C GLU A 92 -14.73 -1.38 -3.99
N ILE A 93 -15.92 -1.02 -3.51
CA ILE A 93 -16.29 0.37 -3.23
C ILE A 93 -15.35 1.06 -2.24
N PHE A 94 -14.77 0.33 -1.28
CA PHE A 94 -13.84 0.91 -0.31
C PHE A 94 -12.50 1.28 -0.94
N PHE A 95 -12.08 0.59 -2.01
CA PHE A 95 -10.87 0.92 -2.77
C PHE A 95 -11.09 2.06 -3.78
N ALA A 96 -12.34 2.34 -4.12
CA ALA A 96 -12.74 3.45 -4.99
C ALA A 96 -13.09 4.73 -4.22
N SER A 97 -13.22 4.64 -2.88
CA SER A 97 -13.58 5.78 -2.03
C SER A 97 -12.47 6.82 -1.96
N THR A 98 -12.84 8.08 -1.78
CA THR A 98 -11.88 9.18 -1.62
C THR A 98 -10.89 8.90 -0.50
N ASN A 99 -9.60 9.06 -0.77
CA ASN A 99 -8.51 8.79 0.18
C ASN A 99 -8.44 7.34 0.68
N ALA A 100 -8.90 6.36 -0.12
CA ALA A 100 -8.75 4.94 0.22
C ALA A 100 -7.28 4.52 0.40
N LEU A 101 -6.36 5.25 -0.23
CA LEU A 101 -4.91 5.09 -0.09
C LEU A 101 -4.26 6.44 0.19
N ILE A 102 -3.45 6.51 1.23
CA ILE A 102 -2.60 7.67 1.52
C ILE A 102 -1.14 7.22 1.56
N PRO A 103 -0.35 7.45 0.50
CA PRO A 103 1.08 7.15 0.50
C PRO A 103 1.87 8.19 1.29
N GLY A 104 2.96 7.76 1.91
CA GLY A 104 3.95 8.63 2.53
C GLY A 104 4.88 9.30 1.52
N ASP A 105 5.87 10.03 2.02
CA ASP A 105 6.97 10.59 1.21
C ASP A 105 7.84 9.44 0.67
N ASP A 106 8.14 9.49 -0.61
CA ASP A 106 8.95 8.48 -1.28
C ASP A 106 10.41 8.53 -0.80
N THR A 107 10.98 7.36 -0.49
CA THR A 107 12.39 7.16 -0.18
C THR A 107 13.06 6.31 -1.25
N GLU A 108 14.38 6.27 -1.26
CA GLU A 108 15.12 5.43 -2.20
C GLU A 108 14.81 3.94 -2.01
N PHE A 109 14.59 3.24 -3.11
CA PHE A 109 14.34 1.80 -3.11
C PHE A 109 15.66 1.03 -3.16
N ALA A 110 15.86 0.10 -2.22
CA ALA A 110 17.00 -0.82 -2.19
C ALA A 110 16.50 -2.27 -2.08
N GLU A 111 16.61 -3.04 -3.17
CA GLU A 111 16.05 -4.40 -3.29
C GLU A 111 16.53 -5.36 -2.18
N ALA A 112 17.81 -5.32 -1.86
CA ALA A 112 18.43 -6.24 -0.90
C ALA A 112 18.36 -5.76 0.55
N ALA A 113 17.93 -4.52 0.80
CA ALA A 113 17.88 -3.97 2.15
C ALA A 113 16.72 -4.56 2.95
N ILE A 114 16.96 -4.73 4.25
CA ILE A 114 15.91 -4.98 5.23
C ILE A 114 15.41 -3.63 5.70
N HIS A 115 14.13 -3.39 5.50
CA HIS A 115 13.46 -2.17 5.89
C HIS A 115 12.58 -2.39 7.11
N THR A 116 12.38 -1.32 7.87
CA THR A 116 11.54 -1.32 9.06
C THR A 116 10.48 -0.23 8.96
N ILE A 117 9.21 -0.62 9.05
CA ILE A 117 8.09 0.31 9.24
C ILE A 117 7.67 0.27 10.71
N GLU A 118 7.49 1.44 11.32
CA GLU A 118 6.93 1.55 12.67
C GLU A 118 5.71 2.47 12.66
N ALA A 119 4.64 2.04 13.32
CA ALA A 119 3.41 2.81 13.49
C ALA A 119 2.65 2.34 14.73
N ALA A 120 2.06 3.26 15.50
CA ALA A 120 1.26 2.97 16.69
C ALA A 120 1.95 1.99 17.67
N GLY A 121 3.28 2.14 17.85
CA GLY A 121 4.09 1.31 18.76
C GLY A 121 4.34 -0.13 18.25
N LYS A 122 3.95 -0.45 17.03
CA LYS A 122 4.22 -1.73 16.38
C LYS A 122 5.33 -1.58 15.34
N ARG A 123 6.02 -2.69 15.07
CA ARG A 123 7.14 -2.75 14.13
C ARG A 123 6.93 -3.87 13.11
N LEU A 124 7.22 -3.58 11.86
CA LEU A 124 7.20 -4.52 10.73
C LEU A 124 8.57 -4.48 10.04
N GLU A 125 9.26 -5.61 9.99
CA GLU A 125 10.48 -5.80 9.21
C GLU A 125 10.18 -6.58 7.93
N PHE A 126 10.75 -6.16 6.81
CA PHE A 126 10.55 -6.82 5.52
C PHE A 126 11.74 -6.57 4.58
N GLN A 127 11.93 -7.49 3.63
CA GLN A 127 12.86 -7.33 2.53
C GLN A 127 12.06 -7.05 1.26
N ALA A 128 12.30 -5.90 0.64
CA ALA A 128 11.52 -5.43 -0.50
C ALA A 128 11.58 -6.37 -1.72
N GLY A 129 12.74 -6.96 -1.99
CA GLY A 129 12.97 -7.88 -3.11
C GLY A 129 12.08 -9.12 -3.08
N ASP A 130 11.69 -9.60 -1.90
CA ASP A 130 10.86 -10.80 -1.73
C ASP A 130 9.46 -10.65 -2.35
N PHE A 131 8.89 -9.46 -2.24
CA PHE A 131 7.58 -9.16 -2.80
C PHE A 131 7.68 -8.70 -4.26
N ILE A 132 8.59 -7.76 -4.56
CA ILE A 132 8.65 -7.08 -5.86
C ILE A 132 8.94 -8.05 -7.00
N GLY A 133 9.84 -9.02 -6.79
CA GLY A 133 10.16 -10.01 -7.82
C GLY A 133 8.93 -10.76 -8.31
N GLU A 134 8.11 -11.26 -7.39
CA GLU A 134 6.89 -12.01 -7.71
C GLU A 134 5.78 -11.08 -8.22
N ALA A 135 5.53 -9.96 -7.54
CA ALA A 135 4.45 -9.05 -7.88
C ALA A 135 4.60 -8.50 -9.30
N VAL A 136 5.78 -7.95 -9.64
CA VAL A 136 6.03 -7.40 -10.97
C VAL A 136 5.91 -8.46 -12.05
N ALA A 137 6.54 -9.65 -11.86
CA ALA A 137 6.50 -10.71 -12.87
C ALA A 137 5.07 -11.20 -13.12
N ARG A 138 4.31 -11.47 -12.06
CA ARG A 138 2.94 -11.97 -12.15
C ARG A 138 1.97 -10.94 -12.74
N LEU A 139 2.00 -9.72 -12.22
CA LEU A 139 1.08 -8.67 -12.64
C LEU A 139 1.33 -8.23 -14.08
N THR A 140 2.60 -8.10 -14.49
CA THR A 140 2.93 -7.65 -15.84
C THR A 140 2.67 -8.70 -16.92
N GLY A 141 2.43 -9.94 -16.55
CA GLY A 141 1.86 -10.94 -17.44
C GLY A 141 0.45 -10.58 -17.94
N TYR A 142 -0.34 -9.92 -17.10
CA TYR A 142 -1.72 -9.53 -17.39
C TYR A 142 -1.89 -8.06 -17.76
N MET A 143 -1.18 -7.16 -17.09
CA MET A 143 -1.34 -5.71 -17.24
C MET A 143 -0.01 -5.01 -17.51
N THR A 144 -0.08 -3.81 -18.05
CA THR A 144 1.05 -2.89 -18.15
C THR A 144 1.14 -2.05 -16.87
N ILE A 145 2.33 -2.01 -16.26
CA ILE A 145 2.66 -1.03 -15.21
C ILE A 145 3.29 0.19 -15.87
N LYS A 146 3.04 1.37 -15.28
CA LYS A 146 3.51 2.66 -15.82
C LYS A 146 4.23 3.45 -14.75
N ASN A 147 5.06 4.39 -15.18
CA ASN A 147 5.68 5.34 -14.27
C ASN A 147 4.62 6.03 -13.39
N GLY A 148 4.87 6.06 -12.08
CA GLY A 148 3.98 6.60 -11.06
C GLY A 148 2.94 5.61 -10.52
N ASP A 149 2.71 4.44 -11.14
CA ASP A 149 1.87 3.39 -10.55
C ASP A 149 2.49 2.92 -9.23
N ARG A 150 1.65 2.42 -8.31
CA ARG A 150 2.09 1.93 -7.01
C ARG A 150 1.71 0.47 -6.80
N LEU A 151 2.62 -0.32 -6.26
CA LEU A 151 2.38 -1.70 -5.82
C LEU A 151 2.37 -1.71 -4.29
N ILE A 152 1.32 -2.27 -3.69
CA ILE A 152 1.12 -2.28 -2.24
C ILE A 152 1.13 -3.72 -1.75
N ASP A 153 2.06 -4.03 -0.86
CA ASP A 153 2.15 -5.34 -0.21
C ASP A 153 1.31 -5.37 1.06
N CYS A 154 0.13 -5.97 1.00
CA CYS A 154 -0.70 -6.18 2.18
C CYS A 154 -0.51 -7.57 2.84
N SER A 155 0.53 -8.31 2.48
CA SER A 155 0.87 -9.58 3.14
C SER A 155 1.16 -9.40 4.63
N HIS A 156 1.73 -8.26 4.96
CA HIS A 156 2.03 -7.82 6.31
C HIS A 156 1.65 -6.35 6.43
N ALA A 157 0.86 -6.03 7.43
CA ALA A 157 0.41 -4.66 7.67
C ALA A 157 0.35 -4.35 9.16
N ILE A 158 0.61 -3.10 9.51
CA ILE A 158 0.35 -2.60 10.85
C ILE A 158 -1.04 -1.97 10.85
N ALA A 159 -1.99 -2.56 11.57
CA ALA A 159 -3.33 -2.02 11.73
C ALA A 159 -3.35 -0.91 12.78
N VAL A 160 -3.81 0.27 12.38
CA VAL A 160 -3.99 1.47 13.21
C VAL A 160 -5.45 1.88 13.19
N GLN A 161 -6.14 1.77 14.31
CA GLN A 161 -7.54 2.20 14.42
C GLN A 161 -7.65 3.70 14.22
N LEU A 162 -8.53 4.14 13.33
CA LEU A 162 -8.81 5.56 13.15
C LEU A 162 -9.81 6.05 14.20
N CYS A 163 -9.47 7.16 14.84
CA CYS A 163 -10.32 7.83 15.81
C CYS A 163 -10.48 9.31 15.39
N PRO A 164 -11.65 9.93 15.60
CA PRO A 164 -11.83 11.35 15.35
C PRO A 164 -10.77 12.18 16.08
N ARG A 165 -10.15 13.11 15.36
CA ARG A 165 -9.02 13.96 15.80
C ARG A 165 -7.73 13.19 16.09
N GLY A 166 -7.68 11.88 15.77
CA GLY A 166 -6.48 11.06 15.87
C GLY A 166 -5.45 11.43 14.80
N THR A 167 -4.18 11.20 15.10
CA THR A 167 -3.08 11.31 14.14
C THR A 167 -2.56 9.92 13.82
N VAL A 168 -2.43 9.61 12.54
CA VAL A 168 -1.71 8.44 12.05
C VAL A 168 -0.33 8.90 11.61
N GLU A 169 0.69 8.22 12.12
CA GLU A 169 2.08 8.48 11.79
C GLU A 169 2.80 7.17 11.60
N ALA A 170 3.62 7.09 10.55
CA ALA A 170 4.50 5.96 10.32
C ALA A 170 5.89 6.40 9.89
N THR A 171 6.88 5.64 10.38
CA THR A 171 8.28 5.81 9.99
C THR A 171 8.70 4.71 9.03
N LEU A 172 9.70 5.00 8.23
CA LEU A 172 10.48 4.03 7.47
C LEU A 172 11.93 4.21 7.85
N ASP A 173 12.55 3.15 8.37
CA ASP A 173 13.94 3.15 8.84
C ASP A 173 14.27 4.31 9.81
N GLY A 174 13.30 4.61 10.69
CA GLY A 174 13.40 5.66 11.70
C GLY A 174 13.05 7.07 11.23
N LEU A 175 12.78 7.28 9.93
CA LEU A 175 12.35 8.58 9.41
C LEU A 175 10.82 8.63 9.31
N THR A 176 10.20 9.67 9.85
CA THR A 176 8.75 9.91 9.69
C THR A 176 8.48 10.33 8.25
N VAL A 177 7.80 9.47 7.50
CA VAL A 177 7.48 9.67 6.07
C VAL A 177 5.99 9.65 5.77
N LEU A 178 5.15 9.21 6.71
CA LEU A 178 3.70 9.23 6.58
C LEU A 178 3.09 9.92 7.79
N LYS A 179 2.24 10.94 7.55
CA LYS A 179 1.50 11.61 8.61
C LYS A 179 0.22 12.24 8.09
N PHE A 180 -0.91 11.93 8.71
CA PHE A 180 -2.19 12.58 8.45
C PHE A 180 -3.07 12.57 9.70
N LYS A 181 -4.14 13.39 9.69
CA LYS A 181 -5.14 13.45 10.78
C LYS A 181 -6.47 12.91 10.30
N ALA A 182 -7.13 12.13 11.16
CA ALA A 182 -8.53 11.75 10.99
C ALA A 182 -9.45 12.78 11.69
N HIS A 183 -10.54 13.16 11.04
CA HIS A 183 -11.50 14.17 11.52
C HIS A 183 -12.91 13.61 11.53
#